data_d0287e9292535b1d67ebee02763c7380
#
_entry.id   d0287e9292535b1d67ebee02763c7380
#
_cell.length_a   1.000
_cell.length_b   1.000
_cell.length_c   1.000
_cell.angle_alpha   90.00
_cell.angle_beta   90.00
_cell.angle_gamma   90.00
#
_symmetry.space_group_name_H-M   'P 1'
#
loop_
_entity.id
_entity.type
_entity.pdbx_description
1 polymer ?
#
loop_
_entity_poly.entity_id
_entity_poly.type
_entity_poly.pdbx_seq_one_letter_code
_entity_poly.pdbx_strand_id
1 'polypeptide(L)'
;MKKLLLLLLCIVHCVLCIDIKAQDDAESIVSGDVEVEGLDNFWVESRLVVNVDVVEGFKPARPAGGNIAFLTHVQKYMSKVFNILFEKYPEEMLGRMGMHTEVHIEFTVTKDAEIQLDSISNGAIFGIDVVVAEKLLESYKKRWTPARVNGEAVDSRMELVIDVSI
;
A
#
# COMPACT_ATOMS: atom_id res chain seq x y z
N MET A 1 -5.43 -48.14 4.95
CA MET A 1 -4.35 -47.23 5.34
C MET A 1 -4.04 -46.15 4.29
N LYS A 2 -3.80 -46.46 2.99
CA LYS A 2 -3.49 -45.43 1.97
C LYS A 2 -4.57 -44.38 1.76
N LYS A 3 -5.87 -44.70 1.83
CA LYS A 3 -6.98 -43.75 1.68
C LYS A 3 -7.10 -42.78 2.85
N LEU A 4 -6.78 -43.22 4.09
CA LEU A 4 -6.79 -42.36 5.28
C LEU A 4 -5.65 -41.33 5.24
N LEU A 5 -4.46 -41.77 4.75
CA LEU A 5 -3.31 -40.88 4.60
C LEU A 5 -3.57 -39.78 3.55
N LEU A 6 -4.24 -40.14 2.44
CA LEU A 6 -4.61 -39.16 1.39
C LEU A 6 -5.61 -38.15 1.88
N LEU A 7 -6.59 -38.56 2.70
CA LEU A 7 -7.57 -37.65 3.30
C LEU A 7 -6.90 -36.66 4.29
N LEU A 8 -5.96 -37.18 5.11
CA LEU A 8 -5.20 -36.35 6.04
C LEU A 8 -4.32 -35.31 5.29
N LEU A 9 -3.70 -35.72 4.18
CA LEU A 9 -2.90 -34.82 3.33
C LEU A 9 -3.77 -33.71 2.70
N CYS A 10 -4.99 -34.04 2.25
CA CYS A 10 -5.92 -33.05 1.71
C CYS A 10 -6.40 -32.06 2.78
N ILE A 11 -6.67 -32.52 4.02
CA ILE A 11 -7.06 -31.64 5.12
C ILE A 11 -5.93 -30.69 5.51
N VAL A 12 -4.69 -31.20 5.60
CA VAL A 12 -3.51 -30.36 5.90
C VAL A 12 -3.26 -29.35 4.77
N HIS A 13 -3.44 -29.76 3.50
CA HIS A 13 -3.32 -28.84 2.36
C HIS A 13 -4.42 -27.75 2.34
N CYS A 14 -5.66 -28.12 2.68
CA CYS A 14 -6.75 -27.14 2.80
C CYS A 14 -6.53 -26.16 3.96
N VAL A 15 -6.03 -26.63 5.11
CA VAL A 15 -5.71 -25.77 6.26
C VAL A 15 -4.56 -24.82 5.93
N LEU A 16 -3.49 -25.31 5.28
CA LEU A 16 -2.37 -24.48 4.82
C LEU A 16 -2.81 -23.47 3.73
N CYS A 17 -3.72 -23.84 2.84
CA CYS A 17 -4.26 -22.90 1.84
C CYS A 17 -5.19 -21.84 2.47
N ILE A 18 -5.88 -22.16 3.58
CA ILE A 18 -6.72 -21.20 4.29
C ILE A 18 -5.84 -20.22 5.05
N ASP A 19 -4.77 -20.67 5.71
CA ASP A 19 -3.84 -19.79 6.42
C ASP A 19 -3.06 -18.86 5.47
N ILE A 20 -2.67 -19.34 4.29
CA ILE A 20 -2.00 -18.51 3.26
C ILE A 20 -2.97 -17.46 2.69
N LYS A 21 -4.26 -17.77 2.55
CA LYS A 21 -5.27 -16.78 2.11
C LYS A 21 -5.63 -15.76 3.18
N ALA A 22 -5.63 -16.14 4.45
CA ALA A 22 -5.92 -15.23 5.55
C ALA A 22 -4.77 -14.24 5.82
N GLN A 23 -3.53 -14.61 5.51
CA GLN A 23 -2.35 -13.76 5.72
C GLN A 23 -2.16 -12.72 4.60
N ASP A 24 -2.72 -12.95 3.39
CA ASP A 24 -2.68 -12.00 2.27
C ASP A 24 -3.65 -10.82 2.45
N ASP A 25 -4.53 -10.86 3.44
CA ASP A 25 -5.62 -9.91 3.62
C ASP A 25 -5.36 -8.83 4.67
N ALA A 26 -4.34 -8.98 5.53
CA ALA A 26 -4.12 -8.06 6.65
C ALA A 26 -3.06 -6.99 6.38
N GLU A 27 -1.96 -7.33 5.75
CA GLU A 27 -0.87 -6.39 5.47
C GLU A 27 -0.08 -6.86 4.25
N SER A 28 -0.02 -6.03 3.21
CA SER A 28 0.84 -6.27 2.05
C SER A 28 1.97 -5.24 2.06
N ILE A 29 3.20 -5.73 2.08
CA ILE A 29 4.41 -4.90 2.05
C ILE A 29 5.08 -5.09 0.70
N VAL A 30 5.45 -3.99 0.06
CA VAL A 30 6.31 -3.98 -1.12
C VAL A 30 7.50 -3.08 -0.81
N SER A 31 8.67 -3.70 -0.73
CA SER A 31 9.95 -3.01 -0.54
C SER A 31 10.80 -3.10 -1.79
N GLY A 32 11.64 -2.12 -2.03
CA GLY A 32 12.60 -2.14 -3.13
C GLY A 32 13.43 -0.87 -3.19
N ASP A 33 14.64 -1.03 -3.70
CA ASP A 33 15.50 0.11 -4.01
C ASP A 33 14.82 0.94 -5.10
N VAL A 34 14.74 2.24 -4.87
CA VAL A 34 14.31 3.19 -5.88
C VAL A 34 15.58 3.70 -6.56
N GLU A 35 15.77 3.34 -7.82
CA GLU A 35 16.88 3.90 -8.62
C GLU A 35 16.66 5.40 -8.80
N VAL A 36 17.42 6.19 -8.05
CA VAL A 36 17.58 7.63 -8.26
C VAL A 36 18.99 7.85 -8.79
N GLU A 37 19.10 8.45 -9.97
CA GLU A 37 20.38 8.68 -10.62
C GLU A 37 21.31 9.50 -9.70
N GLY A 38 22.44 8.89 -9.28
CA GLY A 38 23.42 9.49 -8.38
C GLY A 38 23.28 9.20 -6.90
N LEU A 39 22.37 8.30 -6.47
CA LEU A 39 22.21 7.89 -5.07
C LEU A 39 22.23 6.37 -4.93
N ASP A 40 23.27 5.88 -4.26
CA ASP A 40 23.49 4.43 -4.07
C ASP A 40 22.66 3.81 -2.92
N ASN A 41 21.93 4.59 -2.11
CA ASN A 41 21.28 4.12 -0.89
C ASN A 41 19.87 4.73 -0.66
N PHE A 42 19.13 4.99 -1.72
CA PHE A 42 17.76 5.46 -1.61
C PHE A 42 16.80 4.28 -1.54
N TRP A 43 16.05 4.19 -0.45
CA TRP A 43 15.14 3.08 -0.24
C TRP A 43 13.72 3.57 0.09
N VAL A 44 12.74 2.94 -0.53
CA VAL A 44 11.32 3.19 -0.27
C VAL A 44 10.61 1.87 -0.02
N GLU A 45 9.96 1.77 1.11
CA GLU A 45 9.01 0.70 1.41
C GLU A 45 7.60 1.28 1.44
N SER A 46 6.63 0.52 0.98
CA SER A 46 5.23 0.92 1.08
C SER A 46 4.37 -0.23 1.57
N ARG A 47 3.45 0.07 2.47
CA ARG A 47 2.46 -0.86 2.99
C ARG A 47 1.07 -0.25 2.98
N LEU A 48 0.07 -1.08 2.77
CA LEU A 48 -1.32 -0.70 2.80
C LEU A 48 -1.97 -1.32 4.03
N VAL A 49 -2.55 -0.48 4.86
CA VAL A 49 -3.21 -0.88 6.12
C VAL A 49 -4.70 -0.59 6.02
N VAL A 50 -5.51 -1.50 6.52
CA VAL A 50 -6.97 -1.35 6.60
C VAL A 50 -7.32 -0.86 8.01
N ASN A 51 -7.75 0.39 8.11
CA ASN A 51 -8.09 1.04 9.38
C ASN A 51 -9.59 0.87 9.68
N VAL A 52 -9.99 -0.34 10.07
CA VAL A 52 -11.37 -0.62 10.49
C VAL A 52 -11.43 -1.57 11.68
N ASP A 53 -12.40 -1.34 12.54
CA ASP A 53 -12.79 -2.34 13.52
C ASP A 53 -13.33 -3.58 12.79
N VAL A 54 -12.67 -4.72 13.01
CA VAL A 54 -13.07 -5.98 12.38
C VAL A 54 -14.42 -6.41 12.93
N VAL A 55 -15.46 -6.29 12.12
CA VAL A 55 -16.79 -6.82 12.41
C VAL A 55 -17.02 -8.13 11.63
N GLU A 56 -17.86 -9.00 12.19
CA GLU A 56 -18.22 -10.26 11.54
C GLU A 56 -18.80 -9.99 10.12
N GLY A 57 -18.32 -10.73 9.13
CA GLY A 57 -18.75 -10.58 7.74
C GLY A 57 -18.12 -9.39 6.99
N PHE A 58 -17.13 -8.72 7.59
CA PHE A 58 -16.37 -7.66 6.93
C PHE A 58 -15.43 -8.23 5.86
N LYS A 59 -15.45 -7.60 4.70
CA LYS A 59 -14.47 -7.80 3.62
C LYS A 59 -13.86 -6.45 3.29
N PRO A 60 -12.53 -6.28 3.38
CA PRO A 60 -11.87 -4.99 3.14
C PRO A 60 -12.02 -4.51 1.71
N ALA A 61 -11.90 -3.21 1.50
CA ALA A 61 -11.73 -2.63 0.18
C ALA A 61 -10.42 -3.13 -0.46
N ARG A 62 -10.41 -3.30 -1.78
CA ARG A 62 -9.24 -3.83 -2.50
C ARG A 62 -9.03 -3.11 -3.82
N PRO A 63 -7.78 -2.77 -4.15
CA PRO A 63 -7.46 -2.27 -5.49
C PRO A 63 -7.59 -3.38 -6.53
N ALA A 64 -8.09 -3.07 -7.71
CA ALA A 64 -8.13 -4.02 -8.81
C ALA A 64 -6.70 -4.45 -9.21
N GLY A 65 -6.42 -5.74 -9.18
CA GLY A 65 -5.08 -6.31 -9.36
C GLY A 65 -4.38 -6.63 -8.04
N GLY A 66 -5.03 -6.35 -6.89
CA GLY A 66 -4.54 -6.66 -5.56
C GLY A 66 -3.58 -5.62 -4.98
N ASN A 67 -3.27 -5.77 -3.70
CA ASN A 67 -2.44 -4.83 -2.96
C ASN A 67 -1.03 -4.69 -3.56
N ILE A 68 -0.40 -5.79 -3.95
CA ILE A 68 0.95 -5.79 -4.54
C ILE A 68 0.99 -4.94 -5.82
N ALA A 69 -0.03 -5.03 -6.70
CA ALA A 69 -0.07 -4.22 -7.92
C ALA A 69 -0.22 -2.72 -7.61
N PHE A 70 -1.00 -2.37 -6.59
CA PHE A 70 -1.13 -1.00 -6.13
C PHE A 70 0.18 -0.49 -5.53
N LEU A 71 0.79 -1.23 -4.60
CA LEU A 71 2.05 -0.84 -3.96
C LEU A 71 3.21 -0.74 -4.95
N THR A 72 3.29 -1.63 -5.95
CA THR A 72 4.25 -1.50 -7.06
C THR A 72 4.02 -0.21 -7.86
N HIS A 73 2.75 0.19 -8.05
CA HIS A 73 2.44 1.48 -8.68
C HIS A 73 2.90 2.65 -7.81
N VAL A 74 2.66 2.58 -6.49
CA VAL A 74 3.14 3.58 -5.50
C VAL A 74 4.65 3.76 -5.62
N GLN A 75 5.42 2.68 -5.58
CA GLN A 75 6.88 2.75 -5.72
C GLN A 75 7.32 3.43 -7.02
N LYS A 76 6.73 3.05 -8.15
CA LYS A 76 7.04 3.66 -9.45
C LYS A 76 6.68 5.13 -9.51
N TYR A 77 5.59 5.53 -8.85
CA TYR A 77 5.19 6.93 -8.77
C TYR A 77 6.17 7.73 -7.90
N MET A 78 6.50 7.20 -6.72
CA MET A 78 7.43 7.84 -5.80
C MET A 78 8.82 7.98 -6.40
N SER A 79 9.32 6.96 -7.11
CA SER A 79 10.57 7.03 -7.86
C SER A 79 10.61 8.23 -8.81
N LYS A 80 9.53 8.49 -9.56
CA LYS A 80 9.43 9.65 -10.45
C LYS A 80 9.41 10.98 -9.68
N VAL A 81 8.66 11.03 -8.56
CA VAL A 81 8.60 12.23 -7.71
C VAL A 81 9.98 12.56 -7.17
N PHE A 82 10.70 11.59 -6.64
CA PHE A 82 12.04 11.80 -6.09
C PHE A 82 13.06 12.17 -7.15
N ASN A 83 13.03 11.54 -8.33
CA ASN A 83 13.90 11.96 -9.45
C ASN A 83 13.70 13.43 -9.81
N ILE A 84 12.46 13.89 -9.88
CA ILE A 84 12.16 15.32 -10.14
C ILE A 84 12.66 16.21 -9.00
N LEU A 85 12.51 15.79 -7.74
CA LEU A 85 12.97 16.56 -6.58
C LEU A 85 14.50 16.65 -6.55
N PHE A 86 15.22 15.57 -6.82
CA PHE A 86 16.68 15.57 -6.90
C PHE A 86 17.20 16.40 -8.07
N GLU A 87 16.56 16.32 -9.23
CA GLU A 87 16.94 17.16 -10.38
C GLU A 87 16.73 18.66 -10.09
N LYS A 88 15.61 19.00 -9.43
CA LYS A 88 15.22 20.40 -9.23
C LYS A 88 15.84 21.03 -7.98
N TYR A 89 16.06 20.24 -6.94
CA TYR A 89 16.53 20.70 -5.62
C TYR A 89 17.65 19.79 -5.07
N PRO A 90 18.77 19.61 -5.80
CA PRO A 90 19.78 18.63 -5.42
C PRO A 90 20.41 18.92 -4.04
N GLU A 91 20.73 20.19 -3.75
CA GLU A 91 21.35 20.56 -2.46
C GLU A 91 20.42 20.33 -1.26
N GLU A 92 19.13 20.61 -1.41
CA GLU A 92 18.13 20.39 -0.36
C GLU A 92 17.92 18.89 -0.11
N MET A 93 17.93 18.08 -1.16
CA MET A 93 17.77 16.62 -1.05
C MET A 93 19.03 15.99 -0.46
N LEU A 94 20.23 16.41 -0.87
CA LEU A 94 21.49 15.96 -0.26
C LEU A 94 21.59 16.34 1.22
N GLY A 95 21.05 17.50 1.63
CA GLY A 95 20.96 17.90 3.02
C GLY A 95 20.04 17.01 3.87
N ARG A 96 19.25 16.15 3.26
CA ARG A 96 18.36 15.17 3.91
C ARG A 96 18.93 13.74 3.96
N MET A 97 20.16 13.54 3.46
CA MET A 97 20.82 12.24 3.53
C MET A 97 20.96 11.77 4.96
N GLY A 98 20.67 10.48 5.22
CA GLY A 98 20.62 9.89 6.54
C GLY A 98 19.30 10.14 7.28
N MET A 99 18.32 10.79 6.66
CA MET A 99 16.98 10.94 7.23
C MET A 99 16.12 9.71 6.89
N HIS A 100 15.31 9.34 7.86
CA HIS A 100 14.31 8.31 7.74
C HIS A 100 12.98 8.84 8.26
N THR A 101 11.90 8.60 7.53
CA THR A 101 10.55 8.96 7.98
C THR A 101 9.48 8.09 7.33
N GLU A 102 8.41 7.88 8.06
CA GLU A 102 7.18 7.30 7.52
C GLU A 102 6.22 8.42 7.14
N VAL A 103 5.79 8.43 5.88
CA VAL A 103 4.73 9.28 5.37
C VAL A 103 3.42 8.50 5.40
N HIS A 104 2.43 9.04 6.08
CA HIS A 104 1.12 8.42 6.21
C HIS A 104 0.11 9.15 5.35
N ILE A 105 -0.54 8.43 4.45
CA ILE A 105 -1.60 8.94 3.57
C ILE A 105 -2.88 8.20 3.92
N GLU A 106 -3.78 8.86 4.65
CA GLU A 106 -5.09 8.32 4.96
C GLU A 106 -6.08 8.66 3.85
N PHE A 107 -6.87 7.68 3.44
CA PHE A 107 -7.88 7.87 2.42
C PHE A 107 -9.06 6.92 2.63
N THR A 108 -10.21 7.32 2.15
CA THR A 108 -11.43 6.52 2.17
C THR A 108 -11.73 5.94 0.79
N VAL A 109 -11.94 4.63 0.72
CA VAL A 109 -12.59 3.99 -0.43
C VAL A 109 -14.09 3.98 -0.16
N THR A 110 -14.84 4.76 -0.91
CA THR A 110 -16.28 4.87 -0.73
C THR A 110 -17.01 3.61 -1.20
N LYS A 111 -18.25 3.44 -0.76
CA LYS A 111 -19.14 2.37 -1.24
C LYS A 111 -19.35 2.37 -2.76
N ASP A 112 -19.16 3.53 -3.40
CA ASP A 112 -19.28 3.71 -4.85
C ASP A 112 -17.93 3.49 -5.57
N ALA A 113 -16.90 3.00 -4.84
CA ALA A 113 -15.56 2.71 -5.33
C ALA A 113 -14.74 3.96 -5.72
N GLU A 114 -15.09 5.12 -5.22
CA GLU A 114 -14.31 6.35 -5.34
C GLU A 114 -13.28 6.44 -4.23
N ILE A 115 -12.16 7.13 -4.48
CA ILE A 115 -11.11 7.39 -3.50
C ILE A 115 -11.19 8.85 -3.08
N GLN A 116 -11.17 9.07 -1.77
CA GLN A 116 -11.14 10.40 -1.17
C GLN A 116 -9.94 10.48 -0.23
N LEU A 117 -9.03 11.42 -0.48
CA LEU A 117 -7.93 11.71 0.42
C LEU A 117 -8.48 12.35 1.69
N ASP A 118 -8.17 11.76 2.85
CA ASP A 118 -8.62 12.26 4.16
C ASP A 118 -7.53 13.13 4.80
N SER A 119 -6.31 12.62 4.88
CA SER A 119 -5.18 13.34 5.48
C SER A 119 -3.83 12.85 4.97
N ILE A 120 -2.81 13.67 5.23
CA ILE A 120 -1.40 13.30 5.04
C ILE A 120 -0.59 13.81 6.23
N SER A 121 0.32 12.99 6.73
CA SER A 121 1.26 13.36 7.79
C SER A 121 2.69 13.03 7.42
N ASN A 122 3.64 13.82 7.95
CA ASN A 122 5.09 13.70 7.74
C ASN A 122 5.58 13.86 6.29
N GLY A 123 4.71 14.11 5.33
CA GLY A 123 5.06 14.20 3.91
C GLY A 123 5.91 15.41 3.54
N ALA A 124 5.77 16.51 4.29
CA ALA A 124 6.45 17.79 3.99
C ALA A 124 7.99 17.66 3.99
N ILE A 125 8.55 16.74 4.78
CA ILE A 125 10.00 16.51 4.86
C ILE A 125 10.58 16.12 3.50
N PHE A 126 9.82 15.36 2.72
CA PHE A 126 10.24 14.89 1.38
C PHE A 126 9.44 15.51 0.24
N GLY A 127 8.76 16.64 0.48
CA GLY A 127 7.96 17.33 -0.54
C GLY A 127 6.72 16.54 -0.99
N ILE A 128 6.30 15.56 -0.20
CA ILE A 128 5.07 14.82 -0.44
C ILE A 128 3.95 15.59 0.26
N ASP A 129 3.32 16.48 -0.46
CA ASP A 129 2.18 17.26 0.01
C ASP A 129 0.84 16.65 -0.42
N VAL A 130 -0.24 17.33 -0.06
CA VAL A 130 -1.61 16.91 -0.42
C VAL A 130 -1.75 16.73 -1.95
N VAL A 131 -1.14 17.61 -2.75
CA VAL A 131 -1.25 17.55 -4.21
C VAL A 131 -0.53 16.31 -4.77
N VAL A 132 0.62 15.95 -4.20
CA VAL A 132 1.35 14.73 -4.59
C VAL A 132 0.56 13.50 -4.18
N ALA A 133 -0.01 13.48 -2.96
CA ALA A 133 -0.82 12.36 -2.47
C ALA A 133 -2.09 12.15 -3.31
N GLU A 134 -2.83 13.22 -3.62
CA GLU A 134 -4.01 13.17 -4.49
C GLU A 134 -3.64 12.60 -5.87
N LYS A 135 -2.60 13.15 -6.50
CA LYS A 135 -2.15 12.66 -7.81
C LYS A 135 -1.66 11.22 -7.79
N LEU A 136 -1.01 10.78 -6.70
CA LEU A 136 -0.62 9.38 -6.52
C LEU A 136 -1.86 8.48 -6.56
N LEU A 137 -2.87 8.77 -5.74
CA LEU A 137 -4.10 7.99 -5.65
C LEU A 137 -4.88 8.01 -6.98
N GLU A 138 -5.04 9.17 -7.61
CA GLU A 138 -5.71 9.34 -8.90
C GLU A 138 -4.97 8.65 -10.05
N SER A 139 -3.63 8.58 -9.99
CA SER A 139 -2.81 7.97 -11.05
C SER A 139 -3.00 6.46 -11.16
N TYR A 140 -3.50 5.81 -10.10
CA TYR A 140 -3.88 4.40 -10.13
C TYR A 140 -5.23 4.23 -10.83
N LYS A 141 -5.20 4.13 -12.15
CA LYS A 141 -6.39 4.08 -13.02
C LYS A 141 -7.27 2.83 -12.86
N LYS A 142 -6.83 1.86 -12.08
CA LYS A 142 -7.61 0.65 -11.82
C LYS A 142 -8.65 0.95 -10.73
N ARG A 143 -9.85 0.40 -10.93
CA ARG A 143 -10.94 0.59 -9.98
C ARG A 143 -10.66 -0.15 -8.67
N TRP A 144 -11.12 0.42 -7.59
CA TRP A 144 -11.20 -0.24 -6.31
C TRP A 144 -12.49 -1.05 -6.22
N THR A 145 -12.43 -2.14 -5.45
CA THR A 145 -13.63 -2.83 -4.98
C THR A 145 -13.92 -2.30 -3.59
N PRO A 146 -15.11 -1.76 -3.31
CA PRO A 146 -15.44 -1.23 -2.00
C PRO A 146 -15.49 -2.34 -0.94
N ALA A 147 -15.28 -1.96 0.31
CA ALA A 147 -15.49 -2.85 1.44
C ALA A 147 -16.94 -3.33 1.51
N ARG A 148 -17.15 -4.46 2.15
CA ARG A 148 -18.50 -5.03 2.37
C ARG A 148 -18.66 -5.52 3.79
N VAL A 149 -19.86 -5.32 4.34
CA VAL A 149 -20.31 -5.93 5.58
C VAL A 149 -21.57 -6.74 5.25
N ASN A 150 -21.53 -8.04 5.48
CA ASN A 150 -22.64 -8.96 5.15
C ASN A 150 -23.14 -8.84 3.69
N GLY A 151 -22.24 -8.50 2.76
CA GLY A 151 -22.53 -8.36 1.33
C GLY A 151 -22.90 -6.95 0.88
N GLU A 152 -23.24 -6.04 1.78
CA GLU A 152 -23.53 -4.63 1.45
C GLU A 152 -22.24 -3.81 1.35
N ALA A 153 -22.14 -2.97 0.33
CA ALA A 153 -21.01 -2.08 0.13
C ALA A 153 -21.00 -0.97 1.18
N VAL A 154 -19.84 -0.73 1.79
CA VAL A 154 -19.63 0.30 2.82
C VAL A 154 -18.36 1.09 2.52
N ASP A 155 -18.31 2.30 3.07
CA ASP A 155 -17.08 3.10 3.05
C ASP A 155 -16.03 2.46 3.95
N SER A 156 -14.76 2.54 3.55
CA SER A 156 -13.65 1.94 4.29
C SER A 156 -12.46 2.87 4.32
N ARG A 157 -11.98 3.17 5.52
CA ARG A 157 -10.73 3.92 5.71
C ARG A 157 -9.54 3.01 5.47
N MET A 158 -8.61 3.54 4.73
CA MET A 158 -7.36 2.90 4.37
C MET A 158 -6.20 3.83 4.71
N GLU A 159 -5.06 3.27 5.00
CA GLU A 159 -3.83 4.02 5.21
C GLU A 159 -2.73 3.44 4.33
N LEU A 160 -2.12 4.30 3.53
CA LEU A 160 -0.89 4.00 2.80
C LEU A 160 0.27 4.60 3.58
N VAL A 161 1.14 3.75 4.08
CA VAL A 161 2.38 4.16 4.75
C VAL A 161 3.51 4.00 3.75
N ILE A 162 4.27 5.08 3.55
CA ILE A 162 5.47 5.11 2.69
C ILE A 162 6.65 5.43 3.59
N ASP A 163 7.50 4.45 3.77
CA ASP A 163 8.75 4.56 4.50
C ASP A 163 9.85 5.01 3.55
N VAL A 164 10.48 6.12 3.85
CA VAL A 164 11.50 6.75 3.01
C VAL A 164 12.79 6.89 3.79
N SER A 165 13.88 6.34 3.24
CA SER A 165 15.24 6.48 3.74
C SER A 165 16.15 7.01 2.62
N ILE A 166 16.90 8.07 2.89
CA ILE A 166 17.86 8.69 1.96
C ILE A 166 19.28 8.59 2.52
#